data_1b07a7975dda946ae102e8c181531d08
#
_entry.id   1b07a7975dda946ae102e8c181531d08
#
_cell.length_a   1.000
_cell.length_b   1.000
_cell.length_c   1.000
_cell.angle_alpha   90.00
_cell.angle_beta   90.00
_cell.angle_gamma   90.00
#
_symmetry.space_group_name_H-M   'P 1'
#
loop_
_entity.id
_entity.type
_entity.pdbx_description
1 polymer ?
#
loop_
_entity_poly.entity_id
_entity_poly.type
_entity_poly.pdbx_seq_one_letter_code
_entity_poly.pdbx_strand_id
1 'polypeptide(L)'
;MKEVRRVSGGEEEEHGHLEEFRTDPIGLMKRVRDECGDVGWFQLAGKKVILLTGAEANEFFFRSSDEDLDQAEAYPFMTPVFGEGVVFDASPERRAEMLHNTALRGDHMKGHAATIEREVRKMIENWG
;
A
#
# COMPACT_ATOMS: atom_id res chain seq x y z
N MET A 1 -4.01 25.19 8.06
CA MET A 1 -4.08 23.78 7.58
C MET A 1 -5.51 23.53 7.11
N LYS A 2 -5.73 23.16 5.84
CA LYS A 2 -7.08 22.84 5.36
C LYS A 2 -7.52 21.55 6.02
N GLU A 3 -8.69 21.54 6.64
CA GLU A 3 -9.26 20.33 7.22
C GLU A 3 -9.55 19.31 6.12
N VAL A 4 -9.11 18.05 6.33
CA VAL A 4 -9.37 16.97 5.39
C VAL A 4 -10.85 16.62 5.47
N ARG A 5 -11.56 16.71 4.35
CA ARG A 5 -13.01 16.52 4.28
C ARG A 5 -13.37 15.03 4.31
N ARG A 6 -14.50 14.73 4.98
CA ARG A 6 -15.14 13.42 4.93
C ARG A 6 -16.06 13.32 3.72
N VAL A 7 -16.06 12.16 3.06
CA VAL A 7 -17.08 11.85 2.04
C VAL A 7 -18.44 11.65 2.71
N SER A 8 -19.50 11.98 2.02
CA SER A 8 -20.87 11.78 2.49
C SER A 8 -21.26 10.30 2.62
N GLY A 9 -22.27 9.99 3.41
CA GLY A 9 -22.76 8.64 3.66
C GLY A 9 -21.98 7.91 4.78
N GLY A 10 -22.50 6.74 5.14
CA GLY A 10 -21.92 5.90 6.20
C GLY A 10 -22.01 6.47 7.63
N GLU A 11 -22.78 7.57 7.84
CA GLU A 11 -22.93 8.17 9.17
C GLU A 11 -23.83 7.32 10.09
N GLU A 12 -24.84 6.69 9.50
CA GLU A 12 -25.84 5.88 10.23
C GLU A 12 -25.46 4.39 10.26
N GLU A 13 -24.38 4.00 9.58
CA GLU A 13 -23.94 2.61 9.51
C GLU A 13 -22.91 2.31 10.60
N GLU A 14 -23.12 1.25 11.35
CA GLU A 14 -22.22 0.77 12.44
C GLU A 14 -20.76 0.64 11.98
N HIS A 15 -20.57 0.28 10.71
CA HIS A 15 -19.25 0.05 10.12
C HIS A 15 -18.83 1.11 9.07
N GLY A 16 -19.51 2.26 9.03
CA GLY A 16 -19.22 3.35 8.10
C GLY A 16 -19.46 2.94 6.65
N HIS A 17 -18.48 3.08 5.77
CA HIS A 17 -18.57 2.77 4.34
C HIS A 17 -18.16 1.33 4.00
N LEU A 18 -18.13 0.41 4.97
CA LEU A 18 -17.58 -0.95 4.77
C LEU A 18 -18.36 -1.72 3.70
N GLU A 19 -19.69 -1.66 3.73
CA GLU A 19 -20.50 -2.40 2.74
C GLU A 19 -20.36 -1.82 1.34
N GLU A 20 -20.33 -0.50 1.21
CA GLU A 20 -20.05 0.16 -0.06
C GLU A 20 -18.64 -0.21 -0.57
N PHE A 21 -17.63 -0.22 0.30
CA PHE A 21 -16.27 -0.63 -0.06
C PHE A 21 -16.19 -2.07 -0.54
N ARG A 22 -16.99 -2.97 0.02
CA ARG A 22 -17.03 -4.39 -0.39
C ARG A 22 -17.72 -4.59 -1.73
N THR A 23 -18.76 -3.80 -2.03
CA THR A 23 -19.59 -3.97 -3.22
C THR A 23 -19.09 -3.14 -4.40
N ASP A 24 -18.65 -1.91 -4.17
CA ASP A 24 -18.11 -1.00 -5.20
C ASP A 24 -16.97 -0.11 -4.65
N PRO A 25 -15.78 -0.67 -4.39
CA PRO A 25 -14.65 0.11 -3.89
C PRO A 25 -14.23 1.23 -4.84
N ILE A 26 -14.33 1.02 -6.14
CA ILE A 26 -13.95 2.02 -7.14
C ILE A 26 -14.94 3.20 -7.14
N GLY A 27 -16.24 2.93 -7.03
CA GLY A 27 -17.28 3.95 -6.91
C GLY A 27 -17.08 4.81 -5.68
N LEU A 28 -16.82 4.18 -4.53
CA LEU A 28 -16.51 4.90 -3.29
C LEU A 28 -15.29 5.82 -3.45
N MET A 29 -14.19 5.32 -4.00
CA MET A 29 -12.96 6.11 -4.20
C MET A 29 -13.18 7.29 -5.15
N LYS A 30 -13.94 7.09 -6.25
CA LYS A 30 -14.32 8.18 -7.16
C LYS A 30 -15.15 9.24 -6.44
N ARG A 31 -16.14 8.83 -5.65
CA ARG A 31 -16.98 9.72 -4.87
C ARG A 31 -16.19 10.51 -3.82
N VAL A 32 -15.24 9.87 -3.11
CA VAL A 32 -14.32 10.58 -2.21
C VAL A 32 -13.55 11.67 -2.95
N ARG A 33 -13.02 11.37 -4.12
CA ARG A 33 -12.31 12.35 -4.93
C ARG A 33 -13.21 13.49 -5.40
N ASP A 34 -14.40 13.18 -5.87
CA ASP A 34 -15.35 14.17 -6.42
C ASP A 34 -15.86 15.12 -5.33
N GLU A 35 -16.15 14.62 -4.14
CA GLU A 35 -16.68 15.42 -3.04
C GLU A 35 -15.58 16.14 -2.22
N CYS A 36 -14.42 15.49 -2.04
CA CYS A 36 -13.39 15.96 -1.13
C CYS A 36 -12.16 16.54 -1.82
N GLY A 37 -11.94 16.23 -3.10
CA GLY A 37 -10.75 16.59 -3.85
C GLY A 37 -9.65 15.54 -3.73
N ASP A 38 -8.38 15.95 -3.92
CA ASP A 38 -7.24 15.04 -3.97
C ASP A 38 -6.91 14.38 -2.62
N VAL A 39 -7.41 14.94 -1.52
CA VAL A 39 -7.26 14.40 -0.17
C VAL A 39 -8.61 14.37 0.52
N GLY A 40 -9.14 13.18 0.74
CA GLY A 40 -10.40 12.95 1.42
C GLY A 40 -10.34 11.75 2.34
N TRP A 41 -11.36 11.54 3.18
CA TRP A 41 -11.39 10.38 4.04
C TRP A 41 -12.79 9.76 4.15
N PHE A 42 -12.78 8.48 4.45
CA PHE A 42 -13.96 7.67 4.73
C PHE A 42 -13.69 6.73 5.90
N GLN A 43 -14.73 6.07 6.41
CA GLN A 43 -14.63 5.18 7.56
C GLN A 43 -14.85 3.73 7.15
N LEU A 44 -13.95 2.84 7.57
CA LEU A 44 -14.10 1.39 7.41
C LEU A 44 -14.01 0.72 8.78
N ALA A 45 -15.10 0.13 9.25
CA ALA A 45 -15.15 -0.64 10.50
C ALA A 45 -14.47 0.09 11.69
N GLY A 46 -14.83 1.36 11.89
CA GLY A 46 -14.28 2.21 12.94
C GLY A 46 -12.91 2.86 12.63
N LYS A 47 -12.23 2.44 11.57
CA LYS A 47 -10.96 3.04 11.15
C LYS A 47 -11.19 4.18 10.17
N LYS A 48 -10.47 5.29 10.37
CA LYS A 48 -10.39 6.39 9.42
C LYS A 48 -9.40 6.03 8.30
N VAL A 49 -9.87 5.99 7.07
CA VAL A 49 -9.03 5.74 5.87
C VAL A 49 -8.93 7.03 5.08
N ILE A 50 -7.73 7.48 4.82
CA ILE A 50 -7.45 8.67 4.01
C ILE A 50 -7.13 8.21 2.58
N LEU A 51 -7.88 8.74 1.62
CA LEU A 51 -7.60 8.56 0.20
C LEU A 51 -6.75 9.73 -0.29
N LEU A 52 -5.62 9.39 -0.89
CA LEU A 52 -4.72 10.32 -1.56
C LEU A 52 -4.81 10.09 -3.07
N THR A 53 -5.16 11.12 -3.82
CA THR A 53 -5.24 11.11 -5.29
C THR A 53 -4.47 12.28 -5.87
N GLY A 54 -4.15 12.20 -7.17
CA GLY A 54 -3.37 13.26 -7.82
C GLY A 54 -1.85 13.15 -7.58
N ALA A 55 -1.09 13.90 -8.36
CA ALA A 55 0.37 13.79 -8.38
C ALA A 55 1.00 14.30 -7.07
N GLU A 56 0.54 15.44 -6.57
CA GLU A 56 1.10 16.08 -5.37
C GLU A 56 0.88 15.22 -4.11
N ALA A 57 -0.34 14.70 -3.91
CA ALA A 57 -0.64 13.84 -2.77
C ALA A 57 0.12 12.51 -2.82
N ASN A 58 0.27 11.92 -4.00
CA ASN A 58 1.08 10.72 -4.19
C ASN A 58 2.58 11.01 -3.96
N GLU A 59 3.11 12.12 -4.45
CA GLU A 59 4.50 12.51 -4.21
C GLU A 59 4.76 12.69 -2.70
N PHE A 60 3.85 13.35 -1.98
CA PHE A 60 3.93 13.47 -0.53
C PHE A 60 4.01 12.09 0.14
N PHE A 61 3.10 11.17 -0.20
CA PHE A 61 3.08 9.82 0.37
C PHE A 61 4.40 9.07 0.15
N PHE A 62 4.89 9.06 -1.10
CA PHE A 62 6.11 8.31 -1.44
C PHE A 62 7.41 8.95 -0.93
N ARG A 63 7.37 10.22 -0.51
CA ARG A 63 8.50 10.92 0.12
C ARG A 63 8.43 10.96 1.64
N SER A 64 7.29 10.57 2.21
CA SER A 64 7.13 10.53 3.67
C SER A 64 8.05 9.50 4.30
N SER A 65 8.54 9.81 5.48
CA SER A 65 9.41 8.94 6.25
C SER A 65 8.62 7.91 7.05
N ASP A 66 9.32 6.90 7.58
CA ASP A 66 8.75 5.93 8.51
C ASP A 66 8.32 6.56 9.86
N GLU A 67 8.74 7.80 10.14
CA GLU A 67 8.27 8.57 11.30
C GLU A 67 6.83 9.09 11.09
N ASP A 68 6.45 9.33 9.83
CA ASP A 68 5.13 9.85 9.46
C ASP A 68 4.14 8.73 9.08
N LEU A 69 4.65 7.62 8.54
CA LEU A 69 3.85 6.51 8.00
C LEU A 69 4.36 5.17 8.53
N ASP A 70 3.63 4.58 9.46
CA ASP A 70 3.95 3.25 10.00
C ASP A 70 3.32 2.12 9.19
N GLN A 71 4.15 1.36 8.49
CA GLN A 71 3.71 0.19 7.72
C GLN A 71 3.24 -0.95 8.63
N ALA A 72 3.87 -1.15 9.78
CA ALA A 72 3.53 -2.24 10.69
C ALA A 72 2.11 -2.05 11.26
N GLU A 73 1.73 -0.82 11.60
CA GLU A 73 0.38 -0.51 12.05
C GLU A 73 -0.66 -0.65 10.93
N ALA A 74 -0.28 -0.32 9.69
CA ALA A 74 -1.19 -0.39 8.54
C ALA A 74 -1.45 -1.83 8.06
N TYR A 75 -0.45 -2.72 8.15
CA TYR A 75 -0.49 -4.07 7.57
C TYR A 75 -0.25 -5.22 8.57
N PRO A 76 -0.88 -5.23 9.76
CA PRO A 76 -0.65 -6.29 10.76
C PRO A 76 -1.05 -7.68 10.26
N PHE A 77 -1.98 -7.75 9.29
CA PHE A 77 -2.42 -9.00 8.68
C PHE A 77 -1.40 -9.62 7.73
N MET A 78 -0.35 -8.90 7.36
CA MET A 78 0.71 -9.41 6.48
C MET A 78 1.80 -10.16 7.24
N THR A 79 1.97 -9.90 8.53
CA THR A 79 2.97 -10.58 9.37
C THR A 79 2.81 -12.11 9.37
N PRO A 80 1.60 -12.71 9.49
CA PRO A 80 1.43 -14.16 9.38
C PRO A 80 1.81 -14.75 8.02
N VAL A 81 1.78 -13.93 6.95
CA VAL A 81 2.11 -14.37 5.59
C VAL A 81 3.60 -14.30 5.32
N PHE A 82 4.26 -13.22 5.72
CA PHE A 82 5.66 -12.94 5.40
C PHE A 82 6.63 -13.24 6.54
N GLY A 83 6.13 -13.42 7.77
CA GLY A 83 6.93 -13.62 8.97
C GLY A 83 7.26 -12.31 9.70
N GLU A 84 7.70 -12.46 10.96
CA GLU A 84 8.11 -11.35 11.82
C GLU A 84 9.48 -10.79 11.40
N GLY A 85 9.69 -9.48 11.57
CA GLY A 85 10.95 -8.79 11.26
C GLY A 85 11.26 -8.69 9.78
N VAL A 86 10.27 -8.91 8.92
CA VAL A 86 10.38 -8.77 7.46
C VAL A 86 9.72 -7.45 7.04
N VAL A 87 9.60 -7.18 5.76
CA VAL A 87 9.24 -5.89 5.15
C VAL A 87 8.14 -5.09 5.89
N PHE A 88 7.08 -5.75 6.36
CA PHE A 88 5.90 -5.07 6.90
C PHE A 88 5.97 -4.74 8.40
N ASP A 89 6.67 -5.52 9.20
CA ASP A 89 6.82 -5.29 10.64
C ASP A 89 8.28 -5.10 11.09
N ALA A 90 9.19 -5.00 10.14
CA ALA A 90 10.58 -4.66 10.42
C ALA A 90 10.68 -3.23 10.96
N SER A 91 11.57 -3.00 11.95
CA SER A 91 11.86 -1.65 12.41
C SER A 91 12.42 -0.76 11.29
N PRO A 92 12.32 0.58 11.39
CA PRO A 92 12.89 1.50 10.41
C PRO A 92 14.37 1.24 10.13
N GLU A 93 15.16 0.95 11.16
CA GLU A 93 16.58 0.63 11.04
C GLU A 93 16.78 -0.65 10.24
N ARG A 94 15.98 -1.68 10.53
CA ARG A 94 16.05 -2.96 9.82
C ARG A 94 15.65 -2.80 8.35
N ARG A 95 14.63 -2.00 8.06
CA ARG A 95 14.25 -1.68 6.67
C ARG A 95 15.36 -0.94 5.93
N ALA A 96 15.99 0.03 6.57
CA ALA A 96 17.13 0.74 5.99
C ALA A 96 18.29 -0.21 5.64
N GLU A 97 18.61 -1.16 6.51
CA GLU A 97 19.60 -2.21 6.23
C GLU A 97 19.20 -3.09 5.04
N MET A 98 17.92 -3.47 4.93
CA MET A 98 17.40 -4.27 3.80
C MET A 98 17.52 -3.52 2.48
N LEU A 99 17.24 -2.22 2.45
CA LEU A 99 17.38 -1.38 1.27
C LEU A 99 18.84 -1.15 0.87
N HIS A 100 19.77 -1.16 1.82
CA HIS A 100 21.20 -1.09 1.55
C HIS A 100 21.76 -2.41 1.01
N ASN A 101 21.07 -3.51 1.20
CA ASN A 101 21.43 -4.79 0.61
C ASN A 101 21.25 -4.70 -0.92
N THR A 102 22.38 -4.80 -1.57
CA THR A 102 22.66 -4.49 -2.97
C THR A 102 21.93 -5.34 -4.01
N ALA A 103 21.06 -6.26 -3.59
CA ALA A 103 20.37 -7.21 -4.47
C ALA A 103 19.52 -6.54 -5.57
N LEU A 104 18.99 -5.34 -5.32
CA LEU A 104 18.17 -4.59 -6.27
C LEU A 104 18.94 -3.51 -7.04
N ARG A 105 20.25 -3.42 -6.89
CA ARG A 105 21.05 -2.49 -7.72
C ARG A 105 21.06 -2.94 -9.18
N GLY A 106 21.10 -1.97 -10.11
CA GLY A 106 20.99 -2.21 -11.54
C GLY A 106 21.95 -3.25 -12.09
N ASP A 107 23.17 -3.33 -11.54
CA ASP A 107 24.18 -4.30 -11.95
C ASP A 107 23.81 -5.73 -11.54
N HIS A 108 23.24 -5.89 -10.34
CA HIS A 108 22.76 -7.19 -9.84
C HIS A 108 21.46 -7.61 -10.52
N MET A 109 20.58 -6.65 -10.85
CA MET A 109 19.33 -6.93 -11.58
C MET A 109 19.58 -7.51 -12.97
N LYS A 110 20.64 -7.11 -13.66
CA LYS A 110 21.04 -7.74 -14.94
C LYS A 110 21.42 -9.21 -14.77
N GLY A 111 22.12 -9.55 -13.66
CA GLY A 111 22.43 -10.93 -13.33
C GLY A 111 21.19 -11.76 -12.99
N HIS A 112 20.23 -11.15 -12.28
CA HIS A 112 18.96 -11.81 -11.93
C HIS A 112 18.10 -12.08 -13.17
N ALA A 113 18.10 -11.20 -14.17
CA ALA A 113 17.36 -11.42 -15.41
C ALA A 113 17.78 -12.71 -16.13
N ALA A 114 19.09 -12.96 -16.23
CA ALA A 114 19.60 -14.19 -16.83
C ALA A 114 19.23 -15.45 -16.02
N THR A 115 19.21 -15.34 -14.72
CA THR A 115 18.79 -16.45 -13.83
C THR A 115 17.30 -16.74 -13.98
N ILE A 116 16.46 -15.70 -13.96
CA ILE A 116 15.02 -15.82 -14.18
C ILE A 116 14.72 -16.45 -15.53
N GLU A 117 15.36 -15.97 -16.61
CA GLU A 117 15.19 -16.55 -17.95
C GLU A 117 15.52 -18.06 -17.95
N ARG A 118 16.64 -18.44 -17.37
CA ARG A 118 17.05 -19.84 -17.30
C ARG A 118 16.04 -20.71 -16.53
N GLU A 119 15.57 -20.26 -15.37
CA GLU A 119 14.62 -21.02 -14.57
C GLU A 119 13.24 -21.10 -15.25
N VAL A 120 12.77 -20.01 -15.86
CA VAL A 120 11.53 -20.02 -16.65
C VAL A 120 11.63 -20.99 -17.83
N ARG A 121 12.74 -21.01 -18.58
CA ARG A 121 12.94 -21.98 -19.67
C ARG A 121 12.83 -23.41 -19.18
N LYS A 122 13.50 -23.77 -18.07
CA LYS A 122 13.39 -25.10 -17.46
C LYS A 122 11.97 -25.49 -17.09
N MET A 123 11.21 -24.53 -16.54
CA MET A 123 9.80 -24.78 -16.19
C MET A 123 8.95 -25.04 -17.43
N ILE A 124 9.14 -24.24 -18.48
CA ILE A 124 8.35 -24.36 -19.74
C ILE A 124 8.70 -25.64 -20.50
N GLU A 125 9.95 -26.09 -20.48
CA GLU A 125 10.37 -27.35 -21.12
C GLU A 125 9.61 -28.58 -20.58
N ASN A 126 9.09 -28.50 -19.35
CA ASN A 126 8.29 -29.55 -18.74
C ASN A 126 6.77 -29.33 -18.83
N TRP A 127 6.34 -28.31 -19.56
CA TRP A 127 4.92 -28.00 -19.82
C TRP A 127 4.49 -28.59 -21.16
N GLY A 128 4.56 -29.91 -21.30
CA GLY A 128 4.17 -30.58 -22.51
C GLY A 128 3.30 -31.79 -22.26
#